data_a74a269edb9322a63da81e56a7d9a4db
#
_entry.id   a74a269edb9322a63da81e56a7d9a4db
#
_cell.length_a   1.000
_cell.length_b   1.000
_cell.length_c   1.000
_cell.angle_alpha   90.00
_cell.angle_beta   90.00
_cell.angle_gamma   90.00
#
_symmetry.space_group_name_H-M   'P 1'
#
loop_
_entity.id
_entity.type
_entity.pdbx_description
1 polymer ?
#
loop_
_entity_poly.entity_id
_entity_poly.type
_entity_poly.pdbx_seq_one_letter_code
_entity_poly.pdbx_strand_id
1 'polypeptide(L)'
;MLAAQLTAPRQWELIEIDKPEPIDGHILVRMERVAVCGSDQPPFCGVHEGYPQPIGTTGHEGLGVIEACPSGRYKAGERVLLWGFDRGLFQEYVLADDKGGCIRLPTDLPEEKVLMSQLLGTVIHSFYKLGNIIDQDVVVIGQGPVGLLFNAVLRNLGARRIIVLDKHDYRLEVGRQMGATHVINPTQQDPATAIAQITGGAMADLVIEAVGITETLNLVPSLCRRNAQVICFGVPDKEHHEGLYNIKVLDMLRRELRLTFSVGPNPDRDYRPALDWIVQDRIDVAPIVSHILPFDQIQQAFVMAFDEPEPHRALKIVLDLS
;
A
#
# COMPACT_ATOMS: atom_id res chain seq x y z
N MET A 1 -1.08 28.86 1.32
CA MET A 1 -0.41 27.59 1.02
C MET A 1 -1.12 26.84 -0.10
N LEU A 2 -0.39 26.03 -0.84
CA LEU A 2 -0.95 25.23 -1.92
C LEU A 2 -1.55 23.92 -1.37
N ALA A 3 -2.69 23.53 -1.90
CA ALA A 3 -3.38 22.29 -1.59
C ALA A 3 -4.03 21.71 -2.84
N ALA A 4 -4.22 20.39 -2.89
CA ALA A 4 -4.91 19.73 -3.97
C ALA A 4 -6.35 19.39 -3.57
N GLN A 5 -7.28 19.53 -4.49
CA GLN A 5 -8.67 19.12 -4.31
C GLN A 5 -9.14 18.29 -5.50
N LEU A 6 -9.73 17.14 -5.23
CA LEU A 6 -10.39 16.33 -6.25
C LEU A 6 -11.79 16.92 -6.49
N THR A 7 -11.91 17.71 -7.55
CA THR A 7 -13.14 18.51 -7.83
C THR A 7 -14.21 17.75 -8.58
N ALA A 8 -13.80 16.73 -9.34
CA ALA A 8 -14.68 15.80 -10.04
C ALA A 8 -13.95 14.45 -10.24
N PRO A 9 -14.63 13.38 -10.68
CA PRO A 9 -13.97 12.16 -11.07
C PRO A 9 -12.81 12.42 -12.04
N ARG A 10 -11.61 11.94 -11.70
CA ARG A 10 -10.36 12.09 -12.48
C ARG A 10 -9.89 13.53 -12.69
N GLN A 11 -10.31 14.47 -11.83
CA GLN A 11 -9.96 15.88 -11.97
C GLN A 11 -9.43 16.44 -10.65
N TRP A 12 -8.11 16.59 -10.57
CA TRP A 12 -7.43 17.32 -9.50
C TRP A 12 -7.26 18.79 -9.86
N GLU A 13 -7.48 19.67 -8.91
CA GLU A 13 -7.17 21.09 -9.01
C GLU A 13 -6.26 21.49 -7.84
N LEU A 14 -5.27 22.35 -8.12
CA LEU A 14 -4.49 23.00 -7.10
C LEU A 14 -5.15 24.31 -6.72
N ILE A 15 -5.32 24.52 -5.43
CA ILE A 15 -5.99 25.69 -4.86
C ILE A 15 -5.10 26.35 -3.81
N GLU A 16 -5.19 27.66 -3.69
CA GLU A 16 -4.58 28.41 -2.60
C GLU A 16 -5.54 28.51 -1.42
N ILE A 17 -5.06 28.17 -0.23
CA ILE A 17 -5.83 28.26 1.02
C ILE A 17 -4.97 28.88 2.11
N ASP A 18 -5.58 29.32 3.20
CA ASP A 18 -4.85 29.83 4.34
C ASP A 18 -4.04 28.72 5.01
N LYS A 19 -2.80 29.05 5.42
CA LYS A 19 -1.96 28.14 6.20
C LYS A 19 -2.58 27.98 7.59
N PRO A 20 -2.73 26.75 8.11
CA PRO A 20 -3.26 26.55 9.45
C PRO A 20 -2.33 27.13 10.51
N GLU A 21 -2.92 27.73 11.54
CA GLU A 21 -2.18 28.22 12.70
C GLU A 21 -1.87 27.07 13.67
N PRO A 22 -0.70 27.10 14.35
CA PRO A 22 -0.40 26.12 15.38
C PRO A 22 -1.41 26.20 16.53
N ILE A 23 -1.95 25.04 16.95
CA ILE A 23 -2.91 24.94 18.05
C ILE A 23 -2.43 23.95 19.13
N ASP A 24 -2.86 24.15 20.38
CA ASP A 24 -2.50 23.26 21.47
C ASP A 24 -2.94 21.82 21.21
N GLY A 25 -2.09 20.86 21.58
CA GLY A 25 -2.32 19.43 21.37
C GLY A 25 -2.03 18.93 19.96
N HIS A 26 -1.58 19.81 19.06
CA HIS A 26 -1.23 19.47 17.69
C HIS A 26 0.19 19.88 17.32
N ILE A 27 0.73 19.23 16.31
CA ILE A 27 1.91 19.67 15.57
C ILE A 27 1.47 20.28 14.25
N LEU A 28 2.11 21.38 13.86
CA LEU A 28 2.03 21.89 12.49
C LEU A 28 3.20 21.32 11.71
N VAL A 29 2.89 20.61 10.63
CA VAL A 29 3.88 19.94 9.79
C VAL A 29 3.88 20.54 8.39
N ARG A 30 5.06 20.96 7.93
CA ARG A 30 5.31 21.25 6.52
C ARG A 30 5.58 19.93 5.82
N MET A 31 4.72 19.58 4.87
CA MET A 31 4.85 18.32 4.12
C MET A 31 6.01 18.39 3.14
N GLU A 32 6.72 17.29 3.00
CA GLU A 32 7.83 17.14 2.04
C GLU A 32 7.54 16.07 1.01
N ARG A 33 6.95 14.93 1.42
CA ARG A 33 6.60 13.83 0.51
C ARG A 33 5.23 13.27 0.85
N VAL A 34 4.44 12.99 -0.17
CA VAL A 34 3.17 12.27 -0.05
C VAL A 34 3.07 11.23 -1.15
N ALA A 35 2.70 10.00 -0.80
CA ALA A 35 2.62 8.91 -1.76
C ALA A 35 1.18 8.67 -2.24
N VAL A 36 1.04 8.35 -3.53
CA VAL A 36 -0.21 7.86 -4.12
C VAL A 36 -0.40 6.40 -3.74
N CYS A 37 -1.58 6.03 -3.25
CA CYS A 37 -1.94 4.70 -2.80
C CYS A 37 -3.05 4.07 -3.65
N GLY A 38 -3.09 2.74 -3.70
CA GLY A 38 -4.16 2.02 -4.40
C GLY A 38 -5.57 2.31 -3.88
N SER A 39 -5.70 2.72 -2.61
CA SER A 39 -6.97 3.14 -1.99
C SER A 39 -7.42 4.55 -2.40
N ASP A 40 -6.58 5.33 -3.09
CA ASP A 40 -6.97 6.61 -3.69
C ASP A 40 -7.72 6.40 -5.02
N GLN A 41 -7.65 5.19 -5.61
CA GLN A 41 -8.27 4.89 -6.90
C GLN A 41 -9.79 5.03 -6.91
N PRO A 42 -10.56 4.47 -5.94
CA PRO A 42 -12.02 4.56 -5.97
C PRO A 42 -12.54 6.00 -6.00
N PRO A 43 -12.13 6.93 -5.11
CA PRO A 43 -12.55 8.31 -5.21
C PRO A 43 -12.06 8.98 -6.49
N PHE A 44 -10.82 8.74 -6.93
CA PHE A 44 -10.33 9.31 -8.19
C PHE A 44 -11.15 8.85 -9.40
N CYS A 45 -11.52 7.58 -9.48
CA CYS A 45 -12.29 7.02 -10.60
C CYS A 45 -13.80 7.32 -10.54
N GLY A 46 -14.31 7.95 -9.49
CA GLY A 46 -15.73 8.29 -9.38
C GLY A 46 -16.59 7.14 -8.84
N VAL A 47 -16.01 6.17 -8.16
CA VAL A 47 -16.75 5.10 -7.47
C VAL A 47 -17.48 5.67 -6.24
N HIS A 48 -16.91 6.67 -5.60
CA HIS A 48 -17.52 7.37 -4.47
C HIS A 48 -18.27 8.62 -4.96
N GLU A 49 -19.39 8.94 -4.33
CA GLU A 49 -20.17 10.17 -4.58
C GLU A 49 -19.65 11.34 -3.73
N GLY A 50 -20.08 12.57 -4.08
CA GLY A 50 -19.82 13.75 -3.26
C GLY A 50 -18.55 14.50 -3.63
N TYR A 51 -18.54 15.09 -4.82
CA TYR A 51 -17.53 16.06 -5.26
C TYR A 51 -18.00 17.51 -5.05
N PRO A 52 -17.07 18.45 -4.80
CA PRO A 52 -15.63 18.22 -4.58
C PRO A 52 -15.35 17.44 -3.29
N GLN A 53 -14.30 16.61 -3.32
CA GLN A 53 -13.82 15.92 -2.12
C GLN A 53 -13.21 16.95 -1.14
N PRO A 54 -13.10 16.63 0.17
CA PRO A 54 -12.39 17.49 1.11
C PRO A 54 -10.95 17.76 0.65
N ILE A 55 -10.43 18.94 0.98
CA ILE A 55 -9.09 19.40 0.57
C ILE A 55 -8.02 18.42 1.04
N GLY A 56 -7.05 18.13 0.17
CA GLY A 56 -5.95 17.20 0.45
C GLY A 56 -6.34 15.71 0.53
N THR A 57 -7.64 15.41 0.50
CA THR A 57 -8.15 14.02 0.46
C THR A 57 -7.90 13.48 -0.95
N THR A 58 -7.38 12.29 -1.10
CA THR A 58 -7.31 11.11 -0.24
C THR A 58 -5.94 10.88 0.41
N GLY A 59 -5.00 11.81 0.33
CA GLY A 59 -3.63 11.67 0.84
C GLY A 59 -3.59 11.16 2.28
N HIS A 60 -2.93 10.01 2.49
CA HIS A 60 -2.87 9.35 3.80
C HIS A 60 -1.52 8.67 4.10
N GLU A 61 -0.55 8.82 3.23
CA GLU A 61 0.82 8.33 3.39
C GLU A 61 1.78 9.50 3.14
N GLY A 62 2.26 10.14 4.18
CA GLY A 62 3.10 11.33 4.02
C GLY A 62 4.20 11.45 5.06
N LEU A 63 5.21 12.24 4.74
CA LEU A 63 6.22 12.71 5.68
C LEU A 63 6.42 14.22 5.53
N GLY A 64 6.87 14.82 6.59
CA GLY A 64 7.21 16.24 6.59
C GLY A 64 8.05 16.62 7.80
N VAL A 65 8.32 17.91 7.90
CA VAL A 65 9.11 18.50 8.98
C VAL A 65 8.21 19.33 9.88
N ILE A 66 8.35 19.13 11.17
CA ILE A 66 7.60 19.88 12.16
C ILE A 66 8.04 21.36 12.11
N GLU A 67 7.09 22.25 11.88
CA GLU A 67 7.30 23.69 11.94
C GLU A 67 7.03 24.22 13.35
N ALA A 68 5.96 23.75 14.00
CA ALA A 68 5.61 24.17 15.36
C ALA A 68 4.92 23.04 16.14
N CYS A 69 5.15 23.04 17.47
CA CYS A 69 4.48 22.16 18.43
C CYS A 69 4.30 22.93 19.73
N PRO A 70 3.14 23.59 19.97
CA PRO A 70 2.91 24.41 21.18
C PRO A 70 3.11 23.63 22.49
N SER A 71 2.79 22.34 22.54
CA SER A 71 3.01 21.51 23.74
C SER A 71 4.48 21.24 24.06
N GLY A 72 5.41 21.50 23.13
CA GLY A 72 6.84 21.22 23.27
C GLY A 72 7.21 19.72 23.21
N ARG A 73 6.27 18.83 22.88
CA ARG A 73 6.53 17.38 22.75
C ARG A 73 7.47 17.06 21.59
N TYR A 74 7.43 17.86 20.54
CA TYR A 74 8.29 17.80 19.37
C TYR A 74 9.02 19.13 19.17
N LYS A 75 10.18 19.09 18.55
CA LYS A 75 10.95 20.27 18.19
C LYS A 75 10.75 20.64 16.73
N ALA A 76 10.76 21.91 16.40
CA ALA A 76 10.83 22.37 15.02
C ALA A 76 12.08 21.77 14.34
N GLY A 77 11.93 21.33 13.09
CA GLY A 77 12.97 20.65 12.33
C GLY A 77 12.99 19.12 12.48
N GLU A 78 12.24 18.53 13.42
CA GLU A 78 12.11 17.05 13.47
C GLU A 78 11.31 16.55 12.27
N ARG A 79 11.80 15.50 11.60
CA ARG A 79 11.09 14.82 10.51
C ARG A 79 10.13 13.78 11.09
N VAL A 80 8.92 13.71 10.55
CA VAL A 80 7.86 12.81 11.00
C VAL A 80 7.15 12.13 9.83
N LEU A 81 6.73 10.87 10.05
CA LEU A 81 5.77 10.16 9.23
C LEU A 81 4.36 10.51 9.70
N LEU A 82 3.47 10.77 8.76
CA LEU A 82 2.06 11.06 8.97
C LEU A 82 1.19 10.05 8.21
N TRP A 83 -0.01 9.80 8.73
CA TRP A 83 -1.00 8.90 8.13
C TRP A 83 -2.42 9.34 8.46
N GLY A 84 -3.42 8.77 7.77
CA GLY A 84 -4.84 8.96 8.04
C GLY A 84 -5.58 9.68 6.92
N PHE A 85 -6.66 9.07 6.46
CA PHE A 85 -7.49 9.60 5.36
C PHE A 85 -8.17 10.94 5.70
N ASP A 86 -8.49 11.15 6.96
CA ASP A 86 -9.17 12.33 7.50
C ASP A 86 -8.28 13.59 7.53
N ARG A 87 -6.96 13.43 7.33
CA ARG A 87 -6.03 14.56 7.39
C ARG A 87 -5.81 15.25 6.07
N GLY A 88 -6.06 14.57 4.96
CA GLY A 88 -5.88 15.14 3.64
C GLY A 88 -4.45 15.61 3.39
N LEU A 89 -3.49 14.68 3.24
CA LEU A 89 -2.06 15.03 3.19
C LEU A 89 -1.59 15.65 1.87
N PHE A 90 -2.44 15.70 0.80
CA PHE A 90 -2.07 16.39 -0.44
C PHE A 90 -2.18 17.91 -0.30
N GLN A 91 -1.39 18.48 0.59
CA GLN A 91 -1.28 19.92 0.85
C GLN A 91 0.05 20.26 1.53
N GLU A 92 0.52 21.50 1.42
CA GLU A 92 1.83 21.90 1.93
C GLU A 92 1.96 21.86 3.46
N TYR A 93 0.86 22.10 4.19
CA TYR A 93 0.86 22.09 5.66
C TYR A 93 -0.34 21.34 6.20
N VAL A 94 -0.12 20.57 7.26
CA VAL A 94 -1.17 19.85 7.98
C VAL A 94 -1.02 19.99 9.49
N LEU A 95 -2.16 19.92 10.19
CA LEU A 95 -2.18 19.72 11.64
C LEU A 95 -2.34 18.24 11.95
N ALA A 96 -1.57 17.72 12.89
CA ALA A 96 -1.69 16.35 13.38
C ALA A 96 -1.65 16.33 14.90
N ASP A 97 -2.35 15.38 15.53
CA ASP A 97 -2.34 15.18 16.98
C ASP A 97 -0.91 14.90 17.47
N ASP A 98 -0.48 15.59 18.54
CA ASP A 98 0.87 15.48 19.08
C ASP A 98 1.10 14.22 19.95
N LYS A 99 0.03 13.45 20.28
CA LYS A 99 0.11 12.25 21.14
C LYS A 99 0.15 10.94 20.37
N GLY A 100 -0.40 10.88 19.16
CA GLY A 100 -0.52 9.64 18.39
C GLY A 100 -0.63 9.86 16.90
N GLY A 101 -0.46 11.10 16.41
CA GLY A 101 -0.67 11.48 15.02
C GLY A 101 0.53 11.25 14.10
N CYS A 102 1.72 10.96 14.65
CA CYS A 102 2.95 10.81 13.87
C CYS A 102 3.99 9.94 14.58
N ILE A 103 5.00 9.51 13.83
CA ILE A 103 6.24 8.92 14.37
C ILE A 103 7.45 9.67 13.83
N ARG A 104 8.50 9.81 14.67
CA ARG A 104 9.78 10.42 14.27
C ARG A 104 10.47 9.53 13.24
N LEU A 105 11.04 10.16 12.23
CA LEU A 105 11.84 9.53 11.20
C LEU A 105 13.32 9.92 11.33
N PRO A 106 14.26 9.03 10.95
CA PRO A 106 15.66 9.37 10.80
C PRO A 106 15.86 10.37 9.65
N THR A 107 16.91 11.17 9.73
CA THR A 107 17.26 12.20 8.73
C THR A 107 18.42 11.80 7.82
N ASP A 108 19.06 10.68 8.12
CA ASP A 108 20.21 10.13 7.40
C ASP A 108 19.83 9.13 6.29
N LEU A 109 18.54 8.84 6.14
CA LEU A 109 18.00 8.01 5.06
C LEU A 109 17.16 8.84 4.08
N PRO A 110 17.10 8.41 2.79
CA PRO A 110 16.24 9.02 1.79
C PRO A 110 14.77 9.05 2.22
N GLU A 111 14.09 10.15 1.93
CA GLU A 111 12.71 10.41 2.37
C GLU A 111 11.72 9.39 1.82
N GLU A 112 11.81 9.12 0.52
CA GLU A 112 10.98 8.13 -0.16
C GLU A 112 11.16 6.72 0.42
N LYS A 113 12.35 6.41 0.98
CA LYS A 113 12.63 5.13 1.62
C LYS A 113 11.92 5.00 2.96
N VAL A 114 12.07 6.02 3.83
CA VAL A 114 11.44 6.00 5.16
C VAL A 114 9.92 6.22 5.10
N LEU A 115 9.41 6.90 4.08
CA LEU A 115 7.98 7.03 3.80
C LEU A 115 7.31 5.65 3.64
N MET A 116 8.00 4.69 3.03
CA MET A 116 7.48 3.34 2.82
C MET A 116 7.21 2.56 4.11
N SER A 117 7.67 3.06 5.27
CA SER A 117 7.36 2.43 6.57
C SER A 117 5.86 2.42 6.90
N GLN A 118 5.09 3.37 6.39
CA GLN A 118 3.64 3.37 6.52
C GLN A 118 3.02 2.15 5.81
N LEU A 119 3.31 1.98 4.52
CA LEU A 119 2.74 0.89 3.73
C LEU A 119 3.29 -0.48 4.17
N LEU A 120 4.59 -0.55 4.49
CA LEU A 120 5.21 -1.77 5.02
C LEU A 120 4.57 -2.19 6.36
N GLY A 121 4.26 -1.24 7.23
CA GLY A 121 3.57 -1.52 8.50
C GLY A 121 2.16 -2.07 8.29
N THR A 122 1.44 -1.57 7.28
CA THR A 122 0.13 -2.11 6.89
C THR A 122 0.24 -3.57 6.42
N VAL A 123 1.32 -3.91 5.70
CA VAL A 123 1.62 -5.30 5.31
C VAL A 123 2.00 -6.16 6.51
N ILE A 124 2.91 -5.70 7.39
CA ILE A 124 3.33 -6.41 8.62
C ILE A 124 2.12 -6.72 9.51
N HIS A 125 1.16 -5.80 9.61
CA HIS A 125 -0.09 -6.02 10.34
C HIS A 125 -0.81 -7.33 9.95
N SER A 126 -0.76 -7.71 8.68
CA SER A 126 -1.38 -8.95 8.19
C SER A 126 -0.71 -10.20 8.78
N PHE A 127 0.60 -10.15 8.97
CA PHE A 127 1.37 -11.29 9.46
C PHE A 127 1.11 -11.59 10.94
N TYR A 128 0.68 -10.63 11.74
CA TYR A 128 0.24 -10.89 13.13
C TYR A 128 -1.03 -11.74 13.24
N LYS A 129 -1.76 -11.89 12.12
CA LYS A 129 -2.98 -12.72 12.02
C LYS A 129 -2.70 -14.12 11.50
N LEU A 130 -1.47 -14.38 11.05
CA LEU A 130 -1.04 -15.65 10.46
C LEU A 130 -0.27 -16.50 11.49
N GLY A 131 -0.19 -17.79 11.20
CA GLY A 131 0.70 -18.71 11.93
C GLY A 131 2.13 -18.65 11.40
N ASN A 132 2.85 -19.76 11.57
CA ASN A 132 4.22 -19.90 11.07
C ASN A 132 4.30 -19.79 9.55
N ILE A 133 5.27 -19.03 9.05
CA ILE A 133 5.53 -18.83 7.61
C ILE A 133 6.77 -19.64 7.14
N ILE A 134 7.60 -20.06 8.07
CA ILE A 134 8.82 -20.81 7.73
C ILE A 134 8.45 -22.07 6.96
N ASP A 135 9.15 -22.28 5.84
CA ASP A 135 9.02 -23.46 4.95
C ASP A 135 7.65 -23.62 4.27
N GLN A 136 6.84 -22.54 4.16
CA GLN A 136 5.57 -22.58 3.46
C GLN A 136 5.72 -22.21 1.97
N ASP A 137 4.85 -22.79 1.13
CA ASP A 137 4.63 -22.37 -0.24
C ASP A 137 3.55 -21.28 -0.26
N VAL A 138 3.94 -20.06 -0.64
CA VAL A 138 3.05 -18.89 -0.60
C VAL A 138 2.82 -18.35 -2.00
N VAL A 139 1.56 -18.06 -2.31
CA VAL A 139 1.16 -17.37 -3.54
C VAL A 139 0.74 -15.94 -3.21
N VAL A 140 1.25 -14.96 -3.96
CA VAL A 140 0.84 -13.55 -3.87
C VAL A 140 0.23 -13.12 -5.18
N ILE A 141 -1.07 -12.78 -5.17
CA ILE A 141 -1.82 -12.31 -6.34
C ILE A 141 -1.77 -10.78 -6.34
N GLY A 142 -1.22 -10.22 -7.42
CA GLY A 142 -0.97 -8.78 -7.57
C GLY A 142 0.43 -8.39 -7.12
N GLN A 143 1.14 -7.67 -8.02
CA GLN A 143 2.48 -7.15 -7.80
C GLN A 143 2.53 -5.63 -7.90
N GLY A 144 1.49 -4.98 -7.38
CA GLY A 144 1.55 -3.57 -6.99
C GLY A 144 2.41 -3.38 -5.75
N PRO A 145 2.57 -2.15 -5.24
CA PRO A 145 3.44 -1.85 -4.09
C PRO A 145 3.20 -2.76 -2.88
N VAL A 146 1.94 -3.07 -2.58
CA VAL A 146 1.55 -3.98 -1.48
C VAL A 146 2.05 -5.41 -1.72
N GLY A 147 1.80 -5.98 -2.92
CA GLY A 147 2.23 -7.35 -3.24
C GLY A 147 3.75 -7.50 -3.21
N LEU A 148 4.48 -6.47 -3.69
CA LEU A 148 5.94 -6.41 -3.63
C LEU A 148 6.45 -6.40 -2.17
N LEU A 149 5.79 -5.66 -1.28
CA LEU A 149 6.13 -5.67 0.15
C LEU A 149 5.81 -7.02 0.81
N PHE A 150 4.71 -7.68 0.43
CA PHE A 150 4.44 -9.05 0.88
C PHE A 150 5.57 -10.00 0.51
N ASN A 151 6.13 -9.93 -0.71
CA ASN A 151 7.25 -10.77 -1.12
C ASN A 151 8.47 -10.57 -0.21
N ALA A 152 8.83 -9.31 0.05
CA ALA A 152 9.99 -8.98 0.88
C ALA A 152 9.82 -9.46 2.33
N VAL A 153 8.62 -9.29 2.90
CA VAL A 153 8.30 -9.77 4.25
C VAL A 153 8.33 -11.30 4.30
N LEU A 154 7.72 -11.99 3.33
CA LEU A 154 7.71 -13.45 3.24
C LEU A 154 9.12 -14.03 3.14
N ARG A 155 10.00 -13.41 2.32
CA ARG A 155 11.41 -13.78 2.24
C ARG A 155 12.11 -13.64 3.59
N ASN A 156 11.87 -12.53 4.28
CA ASN A 156 12.46 -12.25 5.60
C ASN A 156 11.97 -13.25 6.67
N LEU A 157 10.74 -13.75 6.56
CA LEU A 157 10.13 -14.71 7.47
C LEU A 157 10.44 -16.18 7.12
N GLY A 158 11.16 -16.44 6.01
CA GLY A 158 11.61 -17.78 5.65
C GLY A 158 10.59 -18.64 4.90
N ALA A 159 9.71 -18.06 4.10
CA ALA A 159 8.88 -18.82 3.18
C ALA A 159 9.73 -19.65 2.22
N ARG A 160 9.34 -20.91 1.94
CA ARG A 160 10.07 -21.83 1.05
C ARG A 160 10.01 -21.36 -0.40
N ARG A 161 8.81 -21.10 -0.90
CA ARG A 161 8.57 -20.55 -2.22
C ARG A 161 7.64 -19.33 -2.11
N ILE A 162 7.97 -18.29 -2.84
CA ILE A 162 7.16 -17.10 -3.00
C ILE A 162 6.81 -17.04 -4.48
N ILE A 163 5.60 -17.48 -4.81
CA ILE A 163 5.08 -17.58 -6.17
C ILE A 163 4.17 -16.39 -6.41
N VAL A 164 4.50 -15.54 -7.37
CA VAL A 164 3.77 -14.28 -7.57
C VAL A 164 3.05 -14.22 -8.90
N LEU A 165 1.87 -13.60 -8.89
CA LEU A 165 1.01 -13.45 -10.07
C LEU A 165 0.78 -11.97 -10.35
N ASP A 166 1.02 -11.54 -11.59
CA ASP A 166 0.56 -10.25 -12.14
C ASP A 166 0.45 -10.33 -13.66
N LYS A 167 -0.47 -9.55 -14.25
CA LYS A 167 -0.65 -9.47 -15.70
C LYS A 167 0.42 -8.63 -16.41
N HIS A 168 1.15 -7.79 -15.67
CA HIS A 168 2.19 -6.90 -16.18
C HIS A 168 3.58 -7.46 -15.91
N ASP A 169 4.33 -7.77 -16.96
CA ASP A 169 5.66 -8.37 -16.86
C ASP A 169 6.66 -7.48 -16.11
N TYR A 170 6.56 -6.14 -16.24
CA TYR A 170 7.44 -5.23 -15.49
C TYR A 170 7.26 -5.33 -13.98
N ARG A 171 6.03 -5.60 -13.50
CA ARG A 171 5.77 -5.81 -12.06
C ARG A 171 6.33 -7.14 -11.59
N LEU A 172 6.23 -8.17 -12.41
CA LEU A 172 6.84 -9.48 -12.13
C LEU A 172 8.36 -9.41 -12.07
N GLU A 173 9.00 -8.56 -12.88
CA GLU A 173 10.44 -8.30 -12.83
C GLU A 173 10.85 -7.69 -11.48
N VAL A 174 10.14 -6.66 -11.01
CA VAL A 174 10.36 -6.09 -9.67
C VAL A 174 10.00 -7.10 -8.58
N GLY A 175 8.98 -7.94 -8.79
CA GLY A 175 8.64 -9.05 -7.89
C GLY A 175 9.82 -9.99 -7.61
N ARG A 176 10.63 -10.31 -8.64
CA ARG A 176 11.87 -11.11 -8.47
C ARG A 176 12.90 -10.38 -7.60
N GLN A 177 13.09 -9.08 -7.82
CA GLN A 177 14.00 -8.26 -7.02
C GLN A 177 13.55 -8.22 -5.55
N MET A 178 12.24 -8.19 -5.31
CA MET A 178 11.64 -8.14 -3.98
C MET A 178 11.52 -9.52 -3.29
N GLY A 179 12.04 -10.59 -3.91
CA GLY A 179 12.15 -11.89 -3.26
C GLY A 179 11.25 -12.99 -3.77
N ALA A 180 10.49 -12.76 -4.85
CA ALA A 180 9.74 -13.83 -5.49
C ALA A 180 10.68 -14.92 -6.04
N THR A 181 10.37 -16.18 -5.76
CA THR A 181 11.11 -17.34 -6.27
C THR A 181 10.59 -17.76 -7.65
N HIS A 182 9.31 -17.56 -7.91
CA HIS A 182 8.65 -17.88 -9.17
C HIS A 182 7.68 -16.77 -9.54
N VAL A 183 7.54 -16.51 -10.82
CA VAL A 183 6.61 -15.51 -11.35
C VAL A 183 5.70 -16.16 -12.38
N ILE A 184 4.43 -15.77 -12.39
CA ILE A 184 3.40 -16.28 -13.28
C ILE A 184 2.65 -15.09 -13.87
N ASN A 185 2.65 -14.97 -15.20
CA ASN A 185 1.74 -14.06 -15.88
C ASN A 185 0.46 -14.84 -16.27
N PRO A 186 -0.69 -14.56 -15.64
CA PRO A 186 -1.94 -15.28 -15.87
C PRO A 186 -2.52 -15.08 -17.27
N THR A 187 -2.01 -14.11 -18.04
CA THR A 187 -2.40 -13.93 -19.45
C THR A 187 -1.65 -14.87 -20.39
N GLN A 188 -0.54 -15.46 -19.93
CA GLN A 188 0.34 -16.32 -20.74
C GLN A 188 0.24 -17.81 -20.36
N GLN A 189 -0.16 -18.11 -19.13
CA GLN A 189 -0.29 -19.49 -18.64
C GLN A 189 -1.35 -19.62 -17.55
N ASP A 190 -1.95 -20.79 -17.43
CA ASP A 190 -2.91 -21.09 -16.36
C ASP A 190 -2.23 -21.13 -14.98
N PRO A 191 -2.62 -20.25 -14.04
CA PRO A 191 -1.98 -20.17 -12.73
C PRO A 191 -2.05 -21.46 -11.92
N ALA A 192 -3.19 -22.16 -11.93
CA ALA A 192 -3.37 -23.37 -11.13
C ALA A 192 -2.44 -24.48 -11.62
N THR A 193 -2.33 -24.66 -12.94
CA THR A 193 -1.41 -25.63 -13.55
C THR A 193 0.04 -25.31 -13.24
N ALA A 194 0.44 -24.03 -13.38
CA ALA A 194 1.80 -23.58 -13.08
C ALA A 194 2.17 -23.82 -11.61
N ILE A 195 1.28 -23.46 -10.67
CA ILE A 195 1.49 -23.69 -9.24
C ILE A 195 1.58 -25.17 -8.91
N ALA A 196 0.72 -26.00 -9.51
CA ALA A 196 0.81 -27.46 -9.33
C ALA A 196 2.17 -28.02 -9.79
N GLN A 197 2.70 -27.56 -10.91
CA GLN A 197 4.05 -27.94 -11.39
C GLN A 197 5.14 -27.47 -10.43
N ILE A 198 5.12 -26.21 -9.98
CA ILE A 198 6.12 -25.64 -9.08
C ILE A 198 6.13 -26.34 -7.73
N THR A 199 4.95 -26.74 -7.22
CA THR A 199 4.78 -27.33 -5.89
C THR A 199 4.75 -28.87 -5.90
N GLY A 200 4.91 -29.51 -7.07
CA GLY A 200 4.78 -30.97 -7.21
C GLY A 200 3.37 -31.48 -6.90
N GLY A 201 2.33 -30.67 -7.14
CA GLY A 201 0.91 -30.98 -6.90
C GLY A 201 0.41 -30.63 -5.51
N ALA A 202 1.27 -30.17 -4.60
CA ALA A 202 0.89 -29.85 -3.20
C ALA A 202 -0.01 -28.61 -3.10
N MET A 203 0.11 -27.66 -4.03
CA MET A 203 -0.54 -26.35 -4.04
C MET A 203 -0.07 -25.45 -2.86
N ALA A 204 -0.62 -24.22 -2.75
CA ALA A 204 -0.16 -23.23 -1.79
C ALA A 204 -0.67 -23.48 -0.36
N ASP A 205 0.19 -23.28 0.62
CA ASP A 205 -0.15 -23.24 2.06
C ASP A 205 -0.86 -21.96 2.45
N LEU A 206 -0.45 -20.85 1.83
CA LEU A 206 -0.98 -19.51 2.02
C LEU A 206 -1.18 -18.83 0.67
N VAL A 207 -2.32 -18.20 0.48
CA VAL A 207 -2.57 -17.30 -0.66
C VAL A 207 -2.86 -15.89 -0.13
N ILE A 208 -2.17 -14.90 -0.67
CA ILE A 208 -2.39 -13.48 -0.39
C ILE A 208 -3.03 -12.86 -1.62
N GLU A 209 -4.26 -12.40 -1.47
CA GLU A 209 -4.98 -11.68 -2.51
C GLU A 209 -4.80 -10.16 -2.25
N ALA A 210 -4.03 -9.49 -3.12
CA ALA A 210 -3.65 -8.09 -2.98
C ALA A 210 -4.14 -7.21 -4.15
N VAL A 211 -5.15 -7.64 -4.89
CA VAL A 211 -5.75 -6.90 -6.01
C VAL A 211 -7.11 -6.31 -5.64
N GLY A 212 -8.01 -7.11 -5.05
CA GLY A 212 -9.34 -6.68 -4.61
C GLY A 212 -10.39 -6.66 -5.71
N ILE A 213 -10.41 -7.66 -6.61
CA ILE A 213 -11.44 -7.81 -7.64
C ILE A 213 -12.05 -9.22 -7.61
N THR A 214 -13.26 -9.35 -8.15
CA THR A 214 -14.03 -10.61 -8.17
C THR A 214 -13.25 -11.78 -8.79
N GLU A 215 -12.53 -11.54 -9.88
CA GLU A 215 -11.76 -12.55 -10.62
C GLU A 215 -10.64 -13.14 -9.76
N THR A 216 -9.86 -12.28 -9.09
CA THR A 216 -8.74 -12.74 -8.27
C THR A 216 -9.22 -13.47 -7.02
N LEU A 217 -10.29 -13.02 -6.38
CA LEU A 217 -10.91 -13.73 -5.26
C LEU A 217 -11.45 -15.11 -5.67
N ASN A 218 -12.05 -15.22 -6.85
CA ASN A 218 -12.55 -16.50 -7.39
C ASN A 218 -11.43 -17.44 -7.89
N LEU A 219 -10.24 -16.90 -8.15
CA LEU A 219 -9.06 -17.70 -8.49
C LEU A 219 -8.46 -18.40 -7.26
N VAL A 220 -8.51 -17.77 -6.09
CA VAL A 220 -7.88 -18.23 -4.84
C VAL A 220 -8.11 -19.72 -4.54
N PRO A 221 -9.34 -20.28 -4.60
CA PRO A 221 -9.54 -21.69 -4.26
C PRO A 221 -8.72 -22.64 -5.13
N SER A 222 -8.53 -22.32 -6.42
CA SER A 222 -7.80 -23.19 -7.35
C SER A 222 -6.28 -23.24 -7.07
N LEU A 223 -5.75 -22.26 -6.34
CA LEU A 223 -4.33 -22.12 -6.00
C LEU A 223 -3.98 -22.76 -4.66
N CYS A 224 -4.98 -22.99 -3.81
CA CYS A 224 -4.83 -23.44 -2.43
C CYS A 224 -4.79 -24.96 -2.30
N ARG A 225 -3.97 -25.49 -1.38
CA ARG A 225 -4.20 -26.82 -0.82
C ARG A 225 -5.41 -26.82 0.10
N ARG A 226 -5.86 -28.01 0.52
CA ARG A 226 -6.90 -28.10 1.57
C ARG A 226 -6.40 -27.51 2.90
N ASN A 227 -7.28 -26.83 3.64
CA ASN A 227 -6.96 -26.12 4.90
C ASN A 227 -5.94 -24.98 4.77
N ALA A 228 -5.72 -24.46 3.56
CA ALA A 228 -4.82 -23.32 3.36
C ALA A 228 -5.36 -22.05 4.03
N GLN A 229 -4.44 -21.17 4.37
CA GLN A 229 -4.75 -19.81 4.82
C GLN A 229 -4.88 -18.87 3.62
N VAL A 230 -5.74 -17.87 3.75
CA VAL A 230 -5.94 -16.82 2.73
C VAL A 230 -5.96 -15.47 3.42
N ILE A 231 -5.13 -14.55 2.98
CA ILE A 231 -5.24 -13.13 3.32
C ILE A 231 -5.98 -12.42 2.20
N CYS A 232 -7.13 -11.83 2.53
CA CYS A 232 -7.85 -10.91 1.67
C CYS A 232 -7.42 -9.49 2.05
N PHE A 233 -6.53 -8.91 1.26
CA PHE A 233 -5.95 -7.59 1.49
C PHE A 233 -6.40 -6.56 0.46
N GLY A 234 -6.68 -6.99 -0.77
CA GLY A 234 -7.16 -6.10 -1.83
C GLY A 234 -8.44 -5.38 -1.41
N VAL A 235 -8.47 -4.05 -1.60
CA VAL A 235 -9.63 -3.22 -1.24
C VAL A 235 -10.75 -3.46 -2.25
N PRO A 236 -11.96 -3.85 -1.80
CA PRO A 236 -13.07 -4.22 -2.69
C PRO A 236 -13.78 -3.09 -3.42
N ASP A 237 -13.57 -1.85 -3.03
CA ASP A 237 -14.31 -0.69 -3.55
C ASP A 237 -13.97 -0.29 -4.99
N LYS A 238 -13.04 -1.02 -5.64
CA LYS A 238 -12.55 -0.63 -6.98
C LYS A 238 -13.58 -0.81 -8.09
N GLU A 239 -14.54 -1.72 -7.90
CA GLU A 239 -15.54 -2.05 -8.90
C GLU A 239 -16.95 -1.60 -8.50
N HIS A 240 -17.25 -1.61 -7.19
CA HIS A 240 -18.58 -1.34 -6.66
C HIS A 240 -18.50 -0.54 -5.36
N HIS A 241 -19.27 0.52 -5.28
CA HIS A 241 -19.40 1.39 -4.10
C HIS A 241 -19.69 0.63 -2.79
N GLU A 242 -20.47 -0.46 -2.85
CA GLU A 242 -20.82 -1.26 -1.68
C GLU A 242 -19.81 -2.38 -1.37
N GLY A 243 -18.73 -2.51 -2.15
CA GLY A 243 -17.74 -3.59 -1.98
C GLY A 243 -18.33 -5.00 -2.12
N LEU A 244 -19.39 -5.18 -2.92
CA LEU A 244 -20.04 -6.45 -3.11
C LEU A 244 -19.38 -7.27 -4.21
N TYR A 245 -19.13 -8.56 -3.94
CA TYR A 245 -18.52 -9.49 -4.86
C TYR A 245 -19.37 -10.74 -5.07
N ASN A 246 -19.40 -11.24 -6.31
CA ASN A 246 -19.95 -12.55 -6.64
C ASN A 246 -18.88 -13.64 -6.43
N ILE A 247 -18.79 -14.16 -5.19
CA ILE A 247 -17.76 -15.12 -4.79
C ILE A 247 -18.28 -16.56 -4.85
N LYS A 248 -17.47 -17.48 -5.42
CA LYS A 248 -17.73 -18.91 -5.48
C LYS A 248 -17.44 -19.59 -4.14
N VAL A 249 -18.28 -19.36 -3.15
CA VAL A 249 -18.10 -19.84 -1.76
C VAL A 249 -18.00 -21.37 -1.66
N LEU A 250 -18.69 -22.12 -2.56
CA LEU A 250 -18.66 -23.59 -2.53
C LEU A 250 -17.24 -24.16 -2.73
N ASP A 251 -16.43 -23.52 -3.58
CA ASP A 251 -15.04 -23.97 -3.82
C ASP A 251 -14.15 -23.71 -2.62
N MET A 252 -14.39 -22.60 -1.89
CA MET A 252 -13.72 -22.31 -0.61
C MET A 252 -14.11 -23.31 0.48
N LEU A 253 -15.41 -23.62 0.59
CA LEU A 253 -15.95 -24.59 1.55
C LEU A 253 -15.35 -25.99 1.32
N ARG A 254 -15.32 -26.47 0.08
CA ARG A 254 -14.77 -27.81 -0.26
C ARG A 254 -13.29 -27.96 0.09
N ARG A 255 -12.54 -26.85 0.09
CA ARG A 255 -11.13 -26.83 0.47
C ARG A 255 -10.90 -26.47 1.95
N GLU A 256 -11.96 -26.15 2.69
CA GLU A 256 -11.90 -25.76 4.11
C GLU A 256 -10.91 -24.59 4.32
N LEU A 257 -11.01 -23.54 3.47
CA LEU A 257 -10.09 -22.40 3.52
C LEU A 257 -10.36 -21.53 4.74
N ARG A 258 -9.29 -20.93 5.27
CA ARG A 258 -9.34 -19.97 6.37
C ARG A 258 -9.10 -18.57 5.81
N LEU A 259 -10.18 -17.80 5.65
CA LEU A 259 -10.09 -16.43 5.13
C LEU A 259 -9.86 -15.44 6.26
N THR A 260 -8.88 -14.56 6.08
CA THR A 260 -8.55 -13.47 7.01
C THR A 260 -8.51 -12.16 6.26
N PHE A 261 -9.34 -11.21 6.66
CA PHE A 261 -9.32 -9.85 6.13
C PHE A 261 -8.32 -8.99 6.91
N SER A 262 -7.55 -8.17 6.19
CA SER A 262 -6.51 -7.35 6.82
C SER A 262 -6.24 -6.08 6.04
N VAL A 263 -6.59 -4.92 6.64
CA VAL A 263 -6.33 -3.60 6.05
C VAL A 263 -6.05 -2.51 7.08
N GLY A 264 -6.54 -2.64 8.31
CA GLY A 264 -6.45 -1.59 9.33
C GLY A 264 -5.25 -1.78 10.27
N PRO A 265 -4.07 -1.20 10.00
CA PRO A 265 -2.93 -1.28 10.89
C PRO A 265 -3.17 -0.54 12.21
N ASN A 266 -2.45 -0.96 13.25
CA ASN A 266 -2.27 -0.17 14.47
C ASN A 266 -0.93 0.60 14.34
N PRO A 267 -0.93 1.92 14.17
CA PRO A 267 0.27 2.68 13.87
C PRO A 267 1.39 2.51 14.90
N ASP A 268 1.05 2.52 16.18
CA ASP A 268 2.05 2.38 17.26
C ASP A 268 2.74 1.01 17.27
N ARG A 269 1.99 -0.04 16.92
CA ARG A 269 2.51 -1.40 16.89
C ARG A 269 3.17 -1.75 15.57
N ASP A 270 2.63 -1.26 14.43
CA ASP A 270 2.95 -1.82 13.12
C ASP A 270 3.95 -0.94 12.34
N TYR A 271 3.87 0.40 12.45
CA TYR A 271 4.73 1.30 11.67
C TYR A 271 6.16 1.42 12.23
N ARG A 272 6.33 1.35 13.57
CA ARG A 272 7.66 1.37 14.17
C ARG A 272 8.52 0.18 13.77
N PRO A 273 8.06 -1.09 13.89
CA PRO A 273 8.82 -2.23 13.37
C PRO A 273 9.09 -2.16 11.87
N ALA A 274 8.15 -1.61 11.08
CA ALA A 274 8.37 -1.41 9.65
C ALA A 274 9.52 -0.43 9.38
N LEU A 275 9.55 0.69 10.09
CA LEU A 275 10.65 1.64 10.02
C LEU A 275 11.97 1.01 10.46
N ASP A 276 11.97 0.25 11.57
CA ASP A 276 13.17 -0.44 12.06
C ASP A 276 13.71 -1.44 11.02
N TRP A 277 12.84 -2.15 10.30
CA TRP A 277 13.27 -3.09 9.26
C TRP A 277 13.91 -2.38 8.06
N ILE A 278 13.43 -1.19 7.70
CA ILE A 278 14.03 -0.35 6.67
C ILE A 278 15.38 0.20 7.13
N VAL A 279 15.45 0.75 8.36
CA VAL A 279 16.68 1.32 8.94
C VAL A 279 17.79 0.27 9.10
N GLN A 280 17.43 -0.98 9.43
CA GLN A 280 18.35 -2.11 9.56
C GLN A 280 18.69 -2.78 8.23
N ASP A 281 18.27 -2.25 7.09
CA ASP A 281 18.43 -2.84 5.76
C ASP A 281 17.91 -4.30 5.64
N ARG A 282 16.94 -4.68 6.48
CA ARG A 282 16.30 -6.00 6.39
C ARG A 282 15.37 -6.10 5.19
N ILE A 283 14.79 -4.99 4.77
CA ILE A 283 13.97 -4.86 3.56
C ILE A 283 14.43 -3.64 2.79
N ASP A 284 14.86 -3.83 1.54
CA ASP A 284 15.07 -2.75 0.60
C ASP A 284 13.76 -2.42 -0.10
N VAL A 285 13.25 -1.23 0.12
CA VAL A 285 11.99 -0.72 -0.46
C VAL A 285 12.22 0.15 -1.70
N ALA A 286 13.47 0.48 -2.04
CA ALA A 286 13.80 1.36 -3.16
C ALA A 286 13.23 0.87 -4.51
N PRO A 287 13.22 -0.45 -4.84
CA PRO A 287 12.67 -0.91 -6.11
C PRO A 287 11.17 -0.64 -6.30
N ILE A 288 10.45 -0.32 -5.23
CA ILE A 288 9.00 -0.07 -5.27
C ILE A 288 8.70 1.37 -5.71
N VAL A 289 9.53 2.33 -5.32
CA VAL A 289 9.34 3.76 -5.66
C VAL A 289 9.75 3.96 -7.11
N SER A 290 8.78 4.05 -8.00
CA SER A 290 9.02 4.16 -9.44
C SER A 290 9.18 5.60 -9.92
N HIS A 291 8.49 6.54 -9.29
CA HIS A 291 8.47 7.95 -9.69
C HIS A 291 8.44 8.87 -8.47
N ILE A 292 9.15 9.98 -8.59
CA ILE A 292 9.02 11.15 -7.70
C ILE A 292 8.67 12.31 -8.61
N LEU A 293 7.50 12.91 -8.44
CA LEU A 293 6.98 14.00 -9.26
C LEU A 293 6.76 15.25 -8.41
N PRO A 294 6.96 16.45 -8.94
CA PRO A 294 6.57 17.68 -8.26
C PRO A 294 5.08 17.66 -7.88
N PHE A 295 4.71 18.34 -6.79
CA PHE A 295 3.35 18.37 -6.30
C PHE A 295 2.34 18.92 -7.31
N ASP A 296 2.75 19.89 -8.12
CA ASP A 296 1.92 20.46 -9.19
C ASP A 296 1.58 19.45 -10.31
N GLN A 297 2.25 18.31 -10.34
CA GLN A 297 1.95 17.21 -11.27
C GLN A 297 1.03 16.13 -10.65
N ILE A 298 0.28 16.43 -9.59
CA ILE A 298 -0.62 15.47 -8.93
C ILE A 298 -1.61 14.84 -9.92
N GLN A 299 -2.19 15.60 -10.84
CA GLN A 299 -3.08 15.08 -11.89
C GLN A 299 -2.37 14.00 -12.72
N GLN A 300 -1.14 14.27 -13.17
CA GLN A 300 -0.35 13.31 -13.93
C GLN A 300 0.00 12.07 -13.11
N ALA A 301 0.37 12.24 -11.84
CA ALA A 301 0.68 11.14 -10.94
C ALA A 301 -0.48 10.14 -10.82
N PHE A 302 -1.71 10.64 -10.71
CA PHE A 302 -2.91 9.81 -10.63
C PHE A 302 -3.25 9.11 -11.94
N VAL A 303 -3.11 9.80 -13.08
CA VAL A 303 -3.28 9.18 -14.42
C VAL A 303 -2.27 8.05 -14.61
N MET A 304 -0.98 8.30 -14.31
CA MET A 304 0.06 7.27 -14.40
C MET A 304 -0.20 6.09 -13.45
N ALA A 305 -0.73 6.33 -12.25
CA ALA A 305 -0.97 5.28 -11.27
C ALA A 305 -2.16 4.38 -11.66
N PHE A 306 -3.24 4.94 -12.21
CA PHE A 306 -4.54 4.26 -12.30
C PHE A 306 -5.06 4.09 -13.73
N ASP A 307 -4.78 5.00 -14.64
CA ASP A 307 -5.25 4.93 -16.02
C ASP A 307 -4.21 4.34 -16.96
N GLU A 308 -2.94 4.70 -16.80
CA GLU A 308 -1.84 4.33 -17.70
C GLU A 308 -0.61 3.74 -16.96
N PRO A 309 -0.80 2.74 -16.07
CA PRO A 309 0.33 2.24 -15.27
C PRO A 309 1.37 1.48 -16.09
N GLU A 310 0.98 0.82 -17.19
CA GLU A 310 1.89 -0.02 -17.98
C GLU A 310 2.85 0.81 -18.84
N PRO A 311 2.41 1.81 -19.64
CA PRO A 311 3.32 2.67 -20.39
C PRO A 311 4.37 3.35 -19.52
N HIS A 312 3.99 3.74 -18.32
CA HIS A 312 4.87 4.42 -17.36
C HIS A 312 5.62 3.46 -16.43
N ARG A 313 5.34 2.15 -16.46
CA ARG A 313 5.85 1.16 -15.50
C ARG A 313 5.62 1.62 -14.05
N ALA A 314 4.46 2.23 -13.80
CA ALA A 314 4.13 2.85 -12.52
C ALA A 314 3.91 1.80 -11.41
N LEU A 315 4.57 2.02 -10.28
CA LEU A 315 4.40 1.28 -9.02
C LEU A 315 4.00 2.26 -7.91
N LYS A 316 4.93 2.67 -7.05
CA LYS A 316 4.69 3.71 -6.05
C LYS A 316 5.14 5.05 -6.61
N ILE A 317 4.20 5.99 -6.71
CA ILE A 317 4.47 7.37 -7.11
C ILE A 317 4.46 8.22 -5.85
N VAL A 318 5.48 9.05 -5.69
CA VAL A 318 5.65 9.98 -4.58
C VAL A 318 5.58 11.39 -5.13
N LEU A 319 4.81 12.26 -4.49
CA LEU A 319 4.75 13.69 -4.78
C LEU A 319 5.75 14.43 -3.88
N ASP A 320 6.53 15.30 -4.49
CA ASP A 320 7.50 16.18 -3.84
C ASP A 320 6.85 17.55 -3.59
N LEU A 321 6.71 17.90 -2.32
CA LEU A 321 6.13 19.18 -1.86
C LEU A 321 7.21 20.13 -1.31
N SER A 322 8.51 19.74 -1.37
CA SER A 322 9.61 20.53 -0.80
C SER A 322 10.00 21.75 -1.66
#